data_2f8fe41e9ec93315fce1d6f38b3eadd7
#
_entry.id   2f8fe41e9ec93315fce1d6f38b3eadd7
#
_cell.length_a   1.000
_cell.length_b   1.000
_cell.length_c   1.000
_cell.angle_alpha   90.00
_cell.angle_beta   90.00
_cell.angle_gamma   90.00
#
_symmetry.space_group_name_H-M   'P 1'
#
loop_
_entity.id
_entity.type
_entity.pdbx_description
1 polymer ?
#
loop_
_entity_poly.entity_id
_entity_poly.type
_entity_poly.pdbx_seq_one_letter_code
_entity_poly.pdbx_strand_id
1 'polypeptide(L)'
;MKKVLIPTKLDKVVAKILTDAGFEVVQVPDKPILDLAKENADAQVVIVRSEKVTPEVMDQLPQLKLVVRAGAGYDNIDTKYARRRNVDVMNTPGANSNAVAEEVVALALAAYRKLVPADESTRAGKWEKSKFMGHEITGKTLGILGLGNIGRLLAKRVSGFDMTVLAFDPVLSADMAKSLGVKLCSVEEIFSQADIISLHIPENDATRGMVNAKLLSLMKKGAMLINCARAGIIDEEAIRAVKAEKELIYCNDVYKKDAEGPKSVADIADIML
;
A
#
# COMPACT_ATOMS: atom_id res chain seq x y z
N MET A 1 -8.41 -24.06 27.55
CA MET A 1 -7.38 -23.70 26.52
C MET A 1 -7.78 -22.35 25.96
N LYS A 2 -6.82 -21.46 25.63
CA LYS A 2 -7.17 -20.18 25.02
C LYS A 2 -7.49 -20.41 23.53
N LYS A 3 -8.62 -19.87 23.06
CA LYS A 3 -9.10 -20.06 21.69
C LYS A 3 -8.69 -18.87 20.79
N VAL A 4 -8.18 -19.20 19.60
CA VAL A 4 -7.75 -18.26 18.56
C VAL A 4 -8.60 -18.47 17.31
N LEU A 5 -9.24 -17.39 16.82
CA LEU A 5 -9.99 -17.38 15.56
C LEU A 5 -9.12 -16.81 14.43
N ILE A 6 -9.12 -17.50 13.29
CA ILE A 6 -8.41 -17.07 12.08
C ILE A 6 -9.40 -17.13 10.91
N PRO A 7 -10.17 -16.06 10.66
CA PRO A 7 -11.14 -15.97 9.56
C PRO A 7 -10.48 -15.69 8.20
N THR A 8 -9.19 -15.88 8.09
CA THR A 8 -8.39 -15.54 6.91
C THR A 8 -7.48 -16.68 6.50
N LYS A 9 -7.11 -16.73 5.23
CA LYS A 9 -6.14 -17.70 4.73
C LYS A 9 -4.73 -17.23 5.12
N LEU A 10 -4.10 -17.93 6.05
CA LEU A 10 -2.71 -17.78 6.45
C LEU A 10 -1.93 -19.05 6.14
N ASP A 11 -0.60 -18.95 6.15
CA ASP A 11 0.27 -20.12 6.04
C ASP A 11 -0.04 -21.11 7.16
N LYS A 12 0.00 -22.40 6.83
CA LYS A 12 -0.29 -23.49 7.77
C LYS A 12 0.64 -23.49 8.99
N VAL A 13 1.83 -22.89 8.86
CA VAL A 13 2.79 -22.75 9.97
C VAL A 13 2.22 -21.94 11.12
N VAL A 14 1.33 -20.98 10.85
CA VAL A 14 0.70 -20.15 11.89
C VAL A 14 -0.17 -20.99 12.81
N ALA A 15 -1.07 -21.80 12.24
CA ALA A 15 -1.92 -22.70 13.02
C ALA A 15 -1.07 -23.72 13.81
N LYS A 16 -0.02 -24.27 13.17
CA LYS A 16 0.89 -25.21 13.84
C LYS A 16 1.59 -24.59 15.05
N ILE A 17 2.20 -23.40 14.89
CA ILE A 17 2.90 -22.71 16.00
C ILE A 17 1.94 -22.46 17.17
N LEU A 18 0.72 -22.00 16.89
CA LEU A 18 -0.27 -21.72 17.92
C LEU A 18 -0.74 -23.00 18.64
N THR A 19 -0.97 -24.08 17.88
CA THR A 19 -1.37 -25.38 18.47
C THR A 19 -0.24 -25.96 19.31
N ASP A 20 1.00 -25.93 18.83
CA ASP A 20 2.18 -26.39 19.58
C ASP A 20 2.39 -25.56 20.88
N ALA A 21 1.96 -24.28 20.87
CA ALA A 21 1.96 -23.40 22.04
C ALA A 21 0.74 -23.61 22.99
N GLY A 22 -0.13 -24.58 22.72
CA GLY A 22 -1.26 -24.94 23.56
C GLY A 22 -2.52 -24.10 23.36
N PHE A 23 -2.68 -23.46 22.19
CA PHE A 23 -3.92 -22.76 21.82
C PHE A 23 -4.87 -23.69 21.06
N GLU A 24 -6.16 -23.49 21.26
CA GLU A 24 -7.20 -24.03 20.38
C GLU A 24 -7.33 -23.12 19.16
N VAL A 25 -7.07 -23.61 17.96
CA VAL A 25 -7.08 -22.82 16.74
C VAL A 25 -8.28 -23.16 15.87
N VAL A 26 -9.11 -22.15 15.58
CA VAL A 26 -10.25 -22.25 14.66
C VAL A 26 -9.94 -21.41 13.44
N GLN A 27 -9.49 -22.05 12.36
CA GLN A 27 -9.17 -21.40 11.10
C GLN A 27 -10.22 -21.76 10.03
N VAL A 28 -11.04 -20.78 9.63
CA VAL A 28 -12.11 -20.96 8.63
C VAL A 28 -12.11 -19.74 7.68
N PRO A 29 -11.25 -19.74 6.62
CA PRO A 29 -11.02 -18.57 5.78
C PRO A 29 -12.22 -18.09 4.97
N ASP A 30 -13.12 -19.00 4.62
CA ASP A 30 -14.25 -18.71 3.72
C ASP A 30 -15.53 -18.32 4.47
N LYS A 31 -15.46 -18.24 5.79
CA LYS A 31 -16.60 -17.87 6.63
C LYS A 31 -16.54 -16.39 7.00
N PRO A 32 -17.67 -15.63 6.90
CA PRO A 32 -17.72 -14.26 7.38
C PRO A 32 -17.31 -14.17 8.84
N ILE A 33 -16.43 -13.21 9.16
CA ILE A 33 -15.86 -13.04 10.51
C ILE A 33 -16.95 -12.88 11.58
N LEU A 34 -18.06 -12.21 11.26
CA LEU A 34 -19.17 -12.00 12.21
C LEU A 34 -19.84 -13.32 12.59
N ASP A 35 -20.04 -14.23 11.62
CA ASP A 35 -20.67 -15.52 11.86
C ASP A 35 -19.72 -16.45 12.61
N LEU A 36 -18.43 -16.42 12.26
CA LEU A 36 -17.41 -17.16 12.98
C LEU A 36 -17.30 -16.70 14.43
N ALA A 37 -17.41 -15.40 14.70
CA ALA A 37 -17.40 -14.84 16.04
C ALA A 37 -18.62 -15.30 16.87
N LYS A 38 -19.83 -15.30 16.30
CA LYS A 38 -21.05 -15.76 16.97
C LYS A 38 -20.94 -17.23 17.42
N GLU A 39 -20.34 -18.08 16.59
CA GLU A 39 -20.18 -19.51 16.89
C GLU A 39 -19.06 -19.80 17.91
N ASN A 40 -18.19 -18.83 18.15
CA ASN A 40 -17.01 -18.97 19.01
C ASN A 40 -16.91 -17.81 20.01
N ALA A 41 -17.99 -17.54 20.72
CA ALA A 41 -18.07 -16.41 21.67
C ALA A 41 -17.04 -16.49 22.83
N ASP A 42 -16.45 -17.65 23.06
CA ASP A 42 -15.40 -17.91 24.06
C ASP A 42 -13.98 -17.60 23.58
N ALA A 43 -13.81 -17.15 22.33
CA ALA A 43 -12.48 -16.85 21.80
C ALA A 43 -11.86 -15.60 22.44
N GLN A 44 -10.57 -15.68 22.73
CA GLN A 44 -9.79 -14.60 23.33
C GLN A 44 -8.89 -13.87 22.34
N VAL A 45 -8.61 -14.46 21.20
CA VAL A 45 -7.71 -13.89 20.18
C VAL A 45 -8.34 -14.01 18.80
N VAL A 46 -8.22 -12.95 18.01
CA VAL A 46 -8.59 -12.96 16.58
C VAL A 46 -7.38 -12.54 15.76
N ILE A 47 -7.03 -13.32 14.73
CA ILE A 47 -5.96 -13.00 13.79
C ILE A 47 -6.58 -12.76 12.40
N VAL A 48 -6.44 -11.56 11.88
CA VAL A 48 -7.01 -11.13 10.58
C VAL A 48 -5.95 -10.66 9.61
N ARG A 49 -6.28 -10.65 8.33
CA ARG A 49 -5.53 -9.97 7.26
C ARG A 49 -6.29 -8.77 6.71
N SER A 50 -7.41 -9.03 6.04
CA SER A 50 -8.22 -8.01 5.34
C SER A 50 -9.61 -7.86 5.93
N GLU A 51 -10.03 -8.79 6.77
CA GLU A 51 -11.35 -8.82 7.39
C GLU A 51 -11.53 -7.60 8.30
N LYS A 52 -12.71 -6.99 8.24
CA LYS A 52 -13.05 -5.83 9.08
C LYS A 52 -13.42 -6.30 10.49
N VAL A 53 -12.67 -5.84 11.48
CA VAL A 53 -12.99 -6.06 12.90
C VAL A 53 -13.72 -4.85 13.43
N THR A 54 -15.04 -4.88 13.26
CA THR A 54 -15.96 -3.81 13.68
C THR A 54 -16.39 -3.96 15.14
N PRO A 55 -17.04 -2.95 15.74
CA PRO A 55 -17.69 -3.09 17.05
C PRO A 55 -18.62 -4.30 17.12
N GLU A 56 -19.43 -4.54 16.09
CA GLU A 56 -20.36 -5.67 16.02
C GLU A 56 -19.65 -7.02 16.12
N VAL A 57 -18.51 -7.19 15.45
CA VAL A 57 -17.68 -8.41 15.55
C VAL A 57 -17.13 -8.57 16.95
N MET A 58 -16.58 -7.50 17.53
CA MET A 58 -16.02 -7.55 18.89
C MET A 58 -17.07 -7.84 19.95
N ASP A 59 -18.33 -7.38 19.74
CA ASP A 59 -19.43 -7.62 20.68
C ASP A 59 -19.88 -9.08 20.73
N GLN A 60 -19.66 -9.86 19.67
CA GLN A 60 -19.88 -11.29 19.68
C GLN A 60 -18.82 -12.07 20.48
N LEU A 61 -17.72 -11.41 20.86
CA LEU A 61 -16.57 -12.02 21.53
C LEU A 61 -16.36 -11.38 22.92
N PRO A 62 -17.18 -11.71 23.93
CA PRO A 62 -17.09 -11.07 25.25
C PRO A 62 -15.77 -11.36 25.98
N GLN A 63 -15.05 -12.43 25.60
CA GLN A 63 -13.76 -12.79 26.18
C GLN A 63 -12.57 -12.29 25.37
N LEU A 64 -12.78 -11.54 24.29
CA LEU A 64 -11.71 -11.04 23.43
C LEU A 64 -10.71 -10.18 24.21
N LYS A 65 -9.43 -10.48 24.05
CA LYS A 65 -8.31 -9.79 24.68
C LYS A 65 -7.33 -9.19 23.65
N LEU A 66 -7.24 -9.81 22.47
CA LEU A 66 -6.24 -9.44 21.48
C LEU A 66 -6.78 -9.60 20.06
N VAL A 67 -6.57 -8.59 19.25
CA VAL A 67 -6.71 -8.66 17.78
C VAL A 67 -5.32 -8.50 17.16
N VAL A 68 -4.90 -9.44 16.34
CA VAL A 68 -3.63 -9.38 15.59
C VAL A 68 -3.93 -9.18 14.12
N ARG A 69 -3.42 -8.11 13.54
CA ARG A 69 -3.41 -7.94 12.09
C ARG A 69 -2.13 -8.52 11.49
N ALA A 70 -2.25 -9.61 10.75
CA ALA A 70 -1.14 -10.22 10.01
C ALA A 70 -0.76 -9.33 8.79
N GLY A 71 -0.08 -8.23 9.06
CA GLY A 71 0.37 -7.24 8.09
C GLY A 71 0.63 -5.87 8.72
N ALA A 72 1.10 -4.89 7.94
CA ALA A 72 1.56 -3.60 8.46
C ALA A 72 0.42 -2.60 8.75
N GLY A 73 -0.53 -2.42 7.83
CA GLY A 73 -1.67 -1.53 8.06
C GLY A 73 -2.72 -2.17 8.98
N TYR A 74 -3.49 -1.40 9.71
CA TYR A 74 -4.53 -1.86 10.62
C TYR A 74 -5.83 -1.04 10.52
N ASP A 75 -6.03 -0.37 9.43
CA ASP A 75 -7.21 0.44 9.10
C ASP A 75 -8.52 -0.37 8.98
N ASN A 76 -8.41 -1.69 8.93
CA ASN A 76 -9.54 -2.62 8.98
C ASN A 76 -10.02 -2.97 10.39
N ILE A 77 -9.40 -2.42 11.46
CA ILE A 77 -9.74 -2.69 12.86
C ILE A 77 -10.18 -1.40 13.54
N ASP A 78 -11.36 -1.37 14.18
CA ASP A 78 -11.76 -0.25 15.03
C ASP A 78 -10.94 -0.23 16.33
N THR A 79 -9.77 0.38 16.27
CA THR A 79 -8.83 0.46 17.40
C THR A 79 -9.37 1.30 18.55
N LYS A 80 -10.23 2.30 18.26
CA LYS A 80 -10.87 3.13 19.29
C LYS A 80 -11.88 2.31 20.10
N TYR A 81 -12.66 1.50 19.41
CA TYR A 81 -13.61 0.59 20.07
C TYR A 81 -12.88 -0.52 20.85
N ALA A 82 -11.88 -1.14 20.25
CA ALA A 82 -11.04 -2.15 20.90
C ALA A 82 -10.48 -1.59 22.23
N ARG A 83 -9.93 -0.37 22.20
CA ARG A 83 -9.38 0.26 23.43
C ARG A 83 -10.43 0.46 24.51
N ARG A 84 -11.66 0.89 24.17
CA ARG A 84 -12.76 1.03 25.16
C ARG A 84 -13.14 -0.31 25.81
N ARG A 85 -12.95 -1.41 25.09
CA ARG A 85 -13.21 -2.77 25.57
C ARG A 85 -12.02 -3.44 26.27
N ASN A 86 -10.90 -2.75 26.44
CA ASN A 86 -9.63 -3.31 26.93
C ASN A 86 -9.15 -4.50 26.06
N VAL A 87 -9.32 -4.38 24.76
CA VAL A 87 -8.78 -5.32 23.75
C VAL A 87 -7.54 -4.71 23.15
N ASP A 88 -6.43 -5.42 23.24
CA ASP A 88 -5.19 -5.01 22.60
C ASP A 88 -5.24 -5.25 21.08
N VAL A 89 -4.59 -4.38 20.32
CA VAL A 89 -4.44 -4.52 18.87
C VAL A 89 -2.97 -4.53 18.53
N MET A 90 -2.53 -5.57 17.81
CA MET A 90 -1.16 -5.74 17.34
C MET A 90 -1.14 -5.88 15.83
N ASN A 91 -0.03 -5.51 15.21
CA ASN A 91 0.22 -5.70 13.79
C ASN A 91 1.68 -6.18 13.57
N THR A 92 2.08 -6.41 12.31
CA THR A 92 3.45 -6.78 11.93
C THR A 92 4.12 -5.66 11.14
N PRO A 93 4.55 -4.57 11.83
CA PRO A 93 5.12 -3.41 11.14
C PRO A 93 6.44 -3.79 10.45
N GLY A 94 6.60 -3.34 9.21
CA GLY A 94 7.84 -3.56 8.46
C GLY A 94 7.97 -4.92 7.76
N ALA A 95 7.12 -5.91 8.07
CA ALA A 95 7.24 -7.27 7.54
C ALA A 95 7.21 -7.36 6.00
N ASN A 96 6.44 -6.47 5.34
CA ASN A 96 6.33 -6.40 3.88
C ASN A 96 7.08 -5.20 3.26
N SER A 97 7.80 -4.43 4.06
CA SER A 97 8.34 -3.14 3.59
C SER A 97 9.33 -3.29 2.44
N ASN A 98 10.14 -4.35 2.47
CA ASN A 98 11.09 -4.61 1.37
C ASN A 98 10.35 -5.02 0.09
N ALA A 99 9.33 -5.87 0.19
CA ALA A 99 8.54 -6.31 -0.96
C ALA A 99 7.87 -5.12 -1.66
N VAL A 100 7.25 -4.21 -0.90
CA VAL A 100 6.62 -3.01 -1.46
C VAL A 100 7.67 -2.06 -2.09
N ALA A 101 8.85 -1.90 -1.48
CA ALA A 101 9.90 -1.08 -2.06
C ALA A 101 10.43 -1.65 -3.41
N GLU A 102 10.55 -2.98 -3.51
CA GLU A 102 10.91 -3.67 -4.75
C GLU A 102 9.79 -3.58 -5.80
N GLU A 103 8.54 -3.68 -5.38
CA GLU A 103 7.36 -3.53 -6.25
C GLU A 103 7.29 -2.14 -6.89
N VAL A 104 7.57 -1.07 -6.13
CA VAL A 104 7.64 0.30 -6.69
C VAL A 104 8.72 0.40 -7.77
N VAL A 105 9.89 -0.20 -7.55
CA VAL A 105 10.96 -0.24 -8.57
C VAL A 105 10.52 -1.03 -9.80
N ALA A 106 9.87 -2.18 -9.59
CA ALA A 106 9.34 -3.00 -10.68
C ALA A 106 8.29 -2.26 -11.51
N LEU A 107 7.33 -1.57 -10.86
CA LEU A 107 6.32 -0.75 -11.52
C LEU A 107 6.94 0.39 -12.33
N ALA A 108 7.91 1.11 -11.75
CA ALA A 108 8.61 2.21 -12.43
C ALA A 108 9.32 1.72 -13.69
N LEU A 109 10.05 0.61 -13.60
CA LEU A 109 10.73 0.01 -14.75
C LEU A 109 9.75 -0.57 -15.77
N ALA A 110 8.71 -1.26 -15.33
CA ALA A 110 7.71 -1.85 -16.21
C ALA A 110 6.96 -0.77 -17.03
N ALA A 111 6.57 0.32 -16.40
CA ALA A 111 5.88 1.42 -17.05
C ALA A 111 6.80 2.17 -18.01
N TYR A 112 7.99 2.59 -17.58
CA TYR A 112 8.94 3.31 -18.45
C TYR A 112 9.44 2.48 -19.62
N ARG A 113 9.59 1.18 -19.45
CA ARG A 113 10.02 0.26 -20.52
C ARG A 113 8.86 -0.31 -21.31
N LYS A 114 7.60 0.07 -20.97
CA LYS A 114 6.37 -0.44 -21.62
C LYS A 114 6.33 -1.97 -21.68
N LEU A 115 6.76 -2.63 -20.61
CA LEU A 115 6.97 -4.10 -20.60
C LEU A 115 5.67 -4.85 -20.86
N VAL A 116 4.57 -4.48 -20.20
CA VAL A 116 3.29 -5.19 -20.34
C VAL A 116 2.77 -5.14 -21.77
N PRO A 117 2.53 -3.97 -22.39
CA PRO A 117 2.01 -3.92 -23.75
C PRO A 117 3.01 -4.46 -24.80
N ALA A 118 4.31 -4.42 -24.54
CA ALA A 118 5.31 -5.00 -25.45
C ALA A 118 5.27 -6.54 -25.42
N ASP A 119 5.14 -7.15 -24.23
CA ASP A 119 4.98 -8.60 -24.08
C ASP A 119 3.69 -9.09 -24.76
N GLU A 120 2.57 -8.42 -24.52
CA GLU A 120 1.28 -8.74 -25.14
C GLU A 120 1.34 -8.69 -26.67
N SER A 121 1.92 -7.61 -27.23
CA SER A 121 2.10 -7.44 -28.67
C SER A 121 2.97 -8.54 -29.28
N THR A 122 4.08 -8.86 -28.61
CA THR A 122 5.02 -9.89 -29.10
C THR A 122 4.41 -11.29 -29.02
N ARG A 123 3.68 -11.63 -27.95
CA ARG A 123 2.92 -12.88 -27.84
C ARG A 123 1.84 -13.01 -28.90
N ALA A 124 1.24 -11.89 -29.32
CA ALA A 124 0.31 -11.84 -30.45
C ALA A 124 0.99 -11.95 -31.83
N GLY A 125 2.30 -12.25 -31.90
CA GLY A 125 3.07 -12.43 -33.13
C GLY A 125 3.46 -11.13 -33.83
N LYS A 126 3.34 -9.98 -33.17
CA LYS A 126 3.71 -8.65 -33.72
C LYS A 126 5.15 -8.30 -33.34
N TRP A 127 5.82 -7.52 -34.21
CA TRP A 127 7.17 -7.02 -33.99
C TRP A 127 7.21 -5.49 -34.13
N GLU A 128 6.64 -4.80 -33.13
CA GLU A 128 6.39 -3.35 -33.16
C GLU A 128 7.42 -2.56 -32.33
N LYS A 129 8.71 -2.79 -32.57
CA LYS A 129 9.84 -2.28 -31.78
C LYS A 129 9.80 -0.74 -31.55
N SER A 130 9.50 0.03 -32.58
CA SER A 130 9.43 1.49 -32.50
C SER A 130 8.29 2.03 -31.66
N LYS A 131 7.18 1.28 -31.56
CA LYS A 131 6.01 1.63 -30.74
C LYS A 131 6.29 1.55 -29.24
N PHE A 132 7.21 0.69 -28.85
CA PHE A 132 7.56 0.42 -27.45
C PHE A 132 8.89 1.05 -27.03
N MET A 133 9.32 2.14 -27.70
CA MET A 133 10.40 2.96 -27.17
C MET A 133 10.03 3.44 -25.77
N GLY A 134 10.90 3.16 -24.79
CA GLY A 134 10.73 3.54 -23.41
C GLY A 134 11.71 4.61 -22.95
N HIS A 135 11.73 4.86 -21.66
CA HIS A 135 12.63 5.78 -21.00
C HIS A 135 13.56 5.03 -20.04
N GLU A 136 14.74 5.58 -19.81
CA GLU A 136 15.62 5.13 -18.74
C GLU A 136 15.24 5.81 -17.42
N ILE A 137 15.48 5.13 -16.31
CA ILE A 137 15.26 5.65 -14.96
C ILE A 137 16.49 6.44 -14.47
N THR A 138 17.67 6.18 -15.05
CA THR A 138 18.93 6.85 -14.75
C THR A 138 18.81 8.36 -14.91
N GLY A 139 19.32 9.11 -13.94
CA GLY A 139 19.29 10.58 -13.94
C GLY A 139 17.92 11.21 -13.68
N LYS A 140 16.87 10.40 -13.46
CA LYS A 140 15.54 10.89 -13.10
C LYS A 140 15.47 11.30 -11.64
N THR A 141 14.49 12.14 -11.32
CA THR A 141 14.19 12.55 -9.95
C THR A 141 13.04 11.70 -9.41
N LEU A 142 13.29 10.98 -8.31
CA LEU A 142 12.28 10.24 -7.54
C LEU A 142 11.81 11.09 -6.37
N GLY A 143 10.52 11.34 -6.28
CA GLY A 143 9.86 11.93 -5.13
C GLY A 143 9.24 10.85 -4.24
N ILE A 144 9.55 10.88 -2.95
CA ILE A 144 9.02 9.93 -1.96
C ILE A 144 8.18 10.70 -0.94
N LEU A 145 6.88 10.43 -0.88
CA LEU A 145 6.02 10.94 0.18
C LEU A 145 5.95 9.92 1.31
N GLY A 146 6.64 10.22 2.42
CA GLY A 146 6.78 9.35 3.59
C GLY A 146 8.08 8.54 3.60
N LEU A 147 9.00 8.87 4.50
CA LEU A 147 10.26 8.15 4.73
C LEU A 147 10.20 7.19 5.93
N GLY A 148 9.07 6.49 6.06
CA GLY A 148 8.92 5.36 6.98
C GLY A 148 9.74 4.13 6.53
N ASN A 149 9.35 2.95 6.98
CA ASN A 149 10.06 1.71 6.65
C ASN A 149 10.19 1.48 5.14
N ILE A 150 9.12 1.69 4.37
CA ILE A 150 9.11 1.48 2.92
C ILE A 150 9.92 2.57 2.21
N GLY A 151 9.66 3.85 2.49
CA GLY A 151 10.33 4.94 1.80
C GLY A 151 11.85 4.93 1.96
N ARG A 152 12.36 4.57 3.15
CA ARG A 152 13.80 4.40 3.40
C ARG A 152 14.39 3.23 2.61
N LEU A 153 13.68 2.11 2.53
CA LEU A 153 14.11 0.97 1.73
C LEU A 153 14.08 1.30 0.24
N LEU A 154 13.06 2.01 -0.24
CA LEU A 154 12.99 2.46 -1.63
C LEU A 154 14.18 3.37 -1.96
N ALA A 155 14.47 4.39 -1.15
CA ALA A 155 15.63 5.26 -1.33
C ALA A 155 16.94 4.45 -1.43
N LYS A 156 17.10 3.45 -0.56
CA LYS A 156 18.25 2.53 -0.62
C LYS A 156 18.27 1.68 -1.88
N ARG A 157 17.11 1.18 -2.37
CA ARG A 157 17.07 0.32 -3.57
C ARG A 157 17.38 1.08 -4.85
N VAL A 158 16.99 2.35 -4.94
CA VAL A 158 17.24 3.16 -6.13
C VAL A 158 18.62 3.81 -6.17
N SER A 159 19.44 3.68 -5.15
CA SER A 159 20.77 4.31 -5.09
C SER A 159 21.70 3.88 -6.23
N GLY A 160 21.51 2.68 -6.80
CA GLY A 160 22.29 2.17 -7.93
C GLY A 160 21.79 2.62 -9.32
N PHE A 161 20.75 3.46 -9.37
CA PHE A 161 20.19 3.95 -10.63
C PHE A 161 20.57 5.40 -10.94
N ASP A 162 21.49 5.98 -10.19
CA ASP A 162 21.96 7.39 -10.34
C ASP A 162 20.82 8.40 -10.35
N MET A 163 19.78 8.14 -9.52
CA MET A 163 18.62 9.02 -9.37
C MET A 163 18.88 10.11 -8.33
N THR A 164 18.25 11.28 -8.54
CA THR A 164 18.07 12.26 -7.47
C THR A 164 16.85 11.88 -6.65
N VAL A 165 16.98 11.77 -5.32
CA VAL A 165 15.87 11.41 -4.43
C VAL A 165 15.45 12.62 -3.60
N LEU A 166 14.21 13.08 -3.82
CA LEU A 166 13.51 14.08 -3.02
C LEU A 166 12.54 13.36 -2.08
N ALA A 167 12.34 13.88 -0.87
CA ALA A 167 11.36 13.29 0.02
C ALA A 167 10.67 14.32 0.91
N PHE A 168 9.46 13.99 1.31
CA PHE A 168 8.72 14.66 2.37
C PHE A 168 8.41 13.67 3.49
N ASP A 169 8.78 14.06 4.71
CA ASP A 169 8.37 13.37 5.92
C ASP A 169 8.29 14.38 7.07
N PRO A 170 7.14 14.53 7.77
CA PRO A 170 6.99 15.56 8.80
C PRO A 170 7.76 15.30 10.08
N VAL A 171 8.30 14.09 10.27
CA VAL A 171 8.96 13.67 11.52
C VAL A 171 10.46 13.45 11.34
N LEU A 172 10.93 13.23 10.10
CA LEU A 172 12.30 12.88 9.84
C LEU A 172 13.23 14.10 9.94
N SER A 173 14.36 13.96 10.66
CA SER A 173 15.38 14.99 10.74
C SER A 173 16.19 15.13 9.43
N ALA A 174 16.73 16.32 9.19
CA ALA A 174 17.59 16.58 8.05
C ALA A 174 18.85 15.69 8.03
N ASP A 175 19.44 15.41 9.21
CA ASP A 175 20.61 14.54 9.33
C ASP A 175 20.31 13.10 8.92
N MET A 176 19.13 12.58 9.31
CA MET A 176 18.70 11.25 8.90
C MET A 176 18.47 11.20 7.38
N ALA A 177 17.83 12.19 6.80
CA ALA A 177 17.63 12.27 5.35
C ALA A 177 18.96 12.31 4.60
N LYS A 178 19.93 13.11 5.08
CA LYS A 178 21.26 13.19 4.51
C LYS A 178 21.99 11.84 4.55
N SER A 179 21.86 11.09 5.65
CA SER A 179 22.48 9.76 5.78
C SER A 179 21.90 8.74 4.79
N LEU A 180 20.67 8.97 4.31
CA LEU A 180 20.00 8.16 3.29
C LEU A 180 20.28 8.64 1.86
N GLY A 181 21.06 9.72 1.68
CA GLY A 181 21.27 10.34 0.37
C GLY A 181 20.04 11.02 -0.20
N VAL A 182 19.11 11.48 0.66
CA VAL A 182 17.83 12.04 0.28
C VAL A 182 17.76 13.52 0.63
N LYS A 183 17.21 14.35 -0.25
CA LYS A 183 16.93 15.76 0.01
C LYS A 183 15.49 15.93 0.50
N LEU A 184 15.31 16.45 1.72
CA LEU A 184 13.99 16.85 2.22
C LEU A 184 13.51 18.14 1.56
N CYS A 185 12.24 18.16 1.19
CA CYS A 185 11.57 19.32 0.61
C CYS A 185 10.05 19.27 0.87
N SER A 186 9.34 20.30 0.46
CA SER A 186 7.87 20.36 0.59
C SER A 186 7.20 19.38 -0.38
N VAL A 187 5.92 19.11 -0.13
CA VAL A 187 5.10 18.27 -1.01
C VAL A 187 5.00 18.91 -2.40
N GLU A 188 4.77 20.21 -2.45
CA GLU A 188 4.68 20.97 -3.71
C GLU A 188 5.99 20.92 -4.51
N GLU A 189 7.14 20.99 -3.83
CA GLU A 189 8.43 20.84 -4.50
C GLU A 189 8.61 19.43 -5.08
N ILE A 190 8.18 18.38 -4.39
CA ILE A 190 8.19 17.03 -4.92
C ILE A 190 7.35 16.96 -6.19
N PHE A 191 6.09 17.43 -6.14
CA PHE A 191 5.19 17.33 -7.27
C PHE A 191 5.67 18.14 -8.47
N SER A 192 6.37 19.26 -8.26
CA SER A 192 6.89 20.10 -9.36
C SER A 192 8.22 19.61 -9.93
N GLN A 193 9.05 18.90 -9.16
CA GLN A 193 10.43 18.56 -9.56
C GLN A 193 10.62 17.06 -9.88
N ALA A 194 9.79 16.17 -9.36
CA ALA A 194 9.97 14.74 -9.58
C ALA A 194 9.49 14.28 -10.96
N ASP A 195 10.19 13.29 -11.50
CA ASP A 195 9.79 12.55 -12.70
C ASP A 195 8.97 11.31 -12.32
N ILE A 196 9.22 10.76 -11.13
CA ILE A 196 8.48 9.64 -10.53
C ILE A 196 8.11 10.04 -9.12
N ILE A 197 6.86 9.86 -8.71
CA ILE A 197 6.38 10.11 -7.35
C ILE A 197 5.83 8.81 -6.79
N SER A 198 6.28 8.42 -5.59
CA SER A 198 5.79 7.22 -4.89
C SER A 198 5.25 7.59 -3.51
N LEU A 199 4.04 7.08 -3.22
CA LEU A 199 3.31 7.38 -2.00
C LEU A 199 3.54 6.30 -0.95
N HIS A 200 4.00 6.70 0.26
CA HIS A 200 4.26 5.83 1.40
C HIS A 200 3.75 6.41 2.72
N ILE A 201 2.73 7.26 2.64
CA ILE A 201 2.05 7.87 3.78
C ILE A 201 0.82 7.03 4.18
N PRO A 202 0.41 7.04 5.47
CA PRO A 202 -0.85 6.41 5.89
C PRO A 202 -2.06 7.21 5.39
N GLU A 203 -3.19 6.55 5.24
CA GLU A 203 -4.48 7.24 5.07
C GLU A 203 -5.05 7.62 6.42
N ASN A 204 -5.26 8.92 6.63
CA ASN A 204 -5.91 9.50 7.79
C ASN A 204 -6.61 10.81 7.38
N ASP A 205 -7.21 11.53 8.32
CA ASP A 205 -7.96 12.76 8.03
C ASP A 205 -7.11 13.85 7.36
N ALA A 206 -5.79 13.88 7.59
CA ALA A 206 -4.89 14.87 6.98
C ALA A 206 -4.39 14.46 5.58
N THR A 207 -4.39 13.17 5.27
CA THR A 207 -3.81 12.63 4.02
C THR A 207 -4.87 12.14 3.04
N ARG A 208 -6.13 12.01 3.47
CA ARG A 208 -7.24 11.62 2.61
C ARG A 208 -7.49 12.68 1.54
N GLY A 209 -7.47 12.26 0.26
CA GLY A 209 -7.60 13.15 -0.88
C GLY A 209 -6.49 14.21 -0.98
N MET A 210 -5.35 14.00 -0.31
CA MET A 210 -4.22 14.93 -0.31
C MET A 210 -3.67 15.13 -1.72
N VAL A 211 -3.59 14.06 -2.49
CA VAL A 211 -3.19 14.13 -3.91
C VAL A 211 -4.40 14.53 -4.73
N ASN A 212 -4.62 15.84 -4.79
CA ASN A 212 -5.75 16.51 -5.43
C ASN A 212 -5.34 17.21 -6.75
N ALA A 213 -6.29 17.85 -7.42
CA ALA A 213 -6.07 18.54 -8.67
C ALA A 213 -4.94 19.60 -8.59
N LYS A 214 -4.81 20.31 -7.45
CA LYS A 214 -3.74 21.31 -7.27
C LYS A 214 -2.37 20.65 -7.30
N LEU A 215 -2.14 19.57 -6.57
CA LEU A 215 -0.85 18.87 -6.58
C LEU A 215 -0.59 18.19 -7.93
N LEU A 216 -1.59 17.52 -8.49
CA LEU A 216 -1.46 16.86 -9.80
C LEU A 216 -1.11 17.85 -10.91
N SER A 217 -1.65 19.07 -10.89
CA SER A 217 -1.33 20.11 -11.87
C SER A 217 0.13 20.60 -11.80
N LEU A 218 0.81 20.43 -10.66
CA LEU A 218 2.24 20.76 -10.53
C LEU A 218 3.14 19.69 -11.20
N MET A 219 2.66 18.47 -11.39
CA MET A 219 3.47 17.39 -11.97
C MET A 219 3.99 17.76 -13.36
N LYS A 220 5.19 17.31 -13.67
CA LYS A 220 5.75 17.43 -15.01
C LYS A 220 4.90 16.65 -16.02
N LYS A 221 4.87 17.10 -17.25
CA LYS A 221 4.29 16.33 -18.34
C LYS A 221 5.03 14.99 -18.49
N GLY A 222 4.29 13.90 -18.58
CA GLY A 222 4.85 12.54 -18.65
C GLY A 222 5.41 11.98 -17.32
N ALA A 223 5.20 12.70 -16.22
CA ALA A 223 5.63 12.19 -14.91
C ALA A 223 4.79 10.99 -14.47
N MET A 224 5.39 10.16 -13.60
CA MET A 224 4.76 8.93 -13.09
C MET A 224 4.32 9.11 -11.63
N LEU A 225 3.11 8.65 -11.31
CA LEU A 225 2.58 8.53 -9.95
C LEU A 225 2.38 7.06 -9.61
N ILE A 226 2.96 6.59 -8.51
CA ILE A 226 2.86 5.22 -8.03
C ILE A 226 2.18 5.22 -6.66
N ASN A 227 1.11 4.45 -6.51
CA ASN A 227 0.39 4.28 -5.26
C ASN A 227 0.32 2.82 -4.82
N CYS A 228 1.24 2.43 -3.93
CA CYS A 228 1.21 1.16 -3.20
C CYS A 228 0.88 1.39 -1.71
N ALA A 229 0.29 2.53 -1.35
CA ALA A 229 -0.04 2.90 0.03
C ALA A 229 -1.52 2.67 0.37
N ARG A 230 -2.39 3.60 0.00
CA ARG A 230 -3.85 3.52 0.23
C ARG A 230 -4.61 4.27 -0.88
N ALA A 231 -5.74 3.71 -1.29
CA ALA A 231 -6.57 4.30 -2.35
C ALA A 231 -7.06 5.71 -2.00
N GLY A 232 -7.50 5.92 -0.77
CA GLY A 232 -8.09 7.20 -0.34
C GLY A 232 -7.12 8.38 -0.25
N ILE A 233 -5.81 8.20 -0.48
CA ILE A 233 -4.83 9.29 -0.52
C ILE A 233 -4.99 10.11 -1.81
N ILE A 234 -5.39 9.47 -2.90
CA ILE A 234 -5.58 10.12 -4.21
C ILE A 234 -7.06 10.45 -4.42
N ASP A 235 -7.31 11.66 -4.88
CA ASP A 235 -8.59 12.04 -5.47
C ASP A 235 -8.66 11.46 -6.89
N GLU A 236 -9.45 10.39 -7.06
CA GLU A 236 -9.58 9.66 -8.33
C GLU A 236 -10.18 10.52 -9.45
N GLU A 237 -11.09 11.45 -9.13
CA GLU A 237 -11.66 12.37 -10.10
C GLU A 237 -10.62 13.40 -10.55
N ALA A 238 -9.80 13.87 -9.61
CA ALA A 238 -8.73 14.82 -9.93
C ALA A 238 -7.67 14.20 -10.84
N ILE A 239 -7.23 12.95 -10.60
CA ILE A 239 -6.25 12.31 -11.49
C ILE A 239 -6.88 12.00 -12.85
N ARG A 240 -8.16 11.62 -12.92
CA ARG A 240 -8.89 11.41 -14.17
C ARG A 240 -8.92 12.68 -15.03
N ALA A 241 -9.15 13.83 -14.41
CA ALA A 241 -9.18 15.11 -15.11
C ALA A 241 -7.82 15.56 -15.62
N VAL A 242 -6.73 15.33 -14.86
CA VAL A 242 -5.39 15.87 -15.17
C VAL A 242 -4.55 14.92 -16.01
N LYS A 243 -4.78 13.60 -15.92
CA LYS A 243 -3.92 12.57 -16.53
C LYS A 243 -3.74 12.76 -18.03
N ALA A 244 -4.81 13.00 -18.77
CA ALA A 244 -4.74 13.14 -20.23
C ALA A 244 -3.99 14.40 -20.65
N GLU A 245 -4.24 15.54 -19.98
CA GLU A 245 -3.58 16.82 -20.28
C GLU A 245 -2.07 16.75 -20.01
N LYS A 246 -1.70 16.16 -18.88
CA LYS A 246 -0.30 16.04 -18.43
C LYS A 246 0.40 14.79 -18.98
N GLU A 247 -0.31 13.90 -19.67
CA GLU A 247 0.23 12.61 -20.12
C GLU A 247 0.83 11.79 -18.95
N LEU A 248 0.20 11.84 -17.77
CA LEU A 248 0.72 11.18 -16.58
C LEU A 248 0.68 9.66 -16.74
N ILE A 249 1.68 9.00 -16.18
CA ILE A 249 1.70 7.56 -16.02
C ILE A 249 1.21 7.27 -14.59
N TYR A 250 0.18 6.41 -14.46
CA TYR A 250 -0.37 6.04 -13.15
C TYR A 250 -0.28 4.54 -12.91
N CYS A 251 0.45 4.15 -11.86
CA CYS A 251 0.59 2.76 -11.42
C CYS A 251 -0.07 2.60 -10.05
N ASN A 252 -0.93 1.59 -9.88
CA ASN A 252 -1.74 1.44 -8.68
C ASN A 252 -1.86 -0.02 -8.22
N ASP A 253 -1.62 -0.26 -6.91
CA ASP A 253 -1.76 -1.56 -6.23
C ASP A 253 -2.83 -1.52 -5.12
N VAL A 254 -3.54 -0.42 -4.94
CA VAL A 254 -4.48 -0.26 -3.84
C VAL A 254 -5.81 0.30 -4.32
N TYR A 255 -6.91 -0.31 -3.88
CA TYR A 255 -8.25 -0.01 -4.36
C TYR A 255 -9.19 0.30 -3.21
N LYS A 256 -10.25 1.06 -3.48
CA LYS A 256 -11.35 1.25 -2.54
C LYS A 256 -12.00 -0.10 -2.24
N LYS A 257 -12.31 -0.32 -0.97
CA LYS A 257 -13.01 -1.54 -0.51
C LYS A 257 -14.53 -1.34 -0.59
N ASP A 258 -15.00 -0.99 -1.76
CA ASP A 258 -16.42 -0.84 -2.13
C ASP A 258 -16.81 -1.79 -3.27
N ALA A 259 -18.00 -1.63 -3.82
CA ALA A 259 -18.49 -2.48 -4.91
C ALA A 259 -17.72 -2.31 -6.23
N GLU A 260 -17.06 -1.17 -6.43
CA GLU A 260 -16.29 -0.88 -7.64
C GLU A 260 -14.88 -1.49 -7.59
N GLY A 261 -14.23 -1.44 -6.41
CA GLY A 261 -12.89 -2.00 -6.21
C GLY A 261 -11.89 -1.55 -7.28
N PRO A 262 -11.19 -2.48 -7.96
CA PRO A 262 -10.23 -2.12 -9.01
C PRO A 262 -10.84 -1.40 -10.21
N LYS A 263 -12.15 -1.55 -10.47
CA LYS A 263 -12.82 -0.92 -11.62
C LYS A 263 -12.82 0.60 -11.54
N SER A 264 -12.77 1.16 -10.32
CA SER A 264 -12.79 2.61 -10.11
C SER A 264 -11.66 3.37 -10.80
N VAL A 265 -10.53 2.71 -11.06
CA VAL A 265 -9.33 3.30 -11.68
C VAL A 265 -8.87 2.55 -12.95
N ALA A 266 -9.62 1.54 -13.40
CA ALA A 266 -9.22 0.72 -14.54
C ALA A 266 -9.13 1.50 -15.88
N ASP A 267 -9.84 2.63 -15.97
CA ASP A 267 -9.82 3.53 -17.12
C ASP A 267 -8.63 4.48 -17.13
N ILE A 268 -7.96 4.67 -15.99
CA ILE A 268 -6.88 5.65 -15.83
C ILE A 268 -5.54 5.07 -15.42
N ALA A 269 -5.48 3.87 -14.84
CA ALA A 269 -4.22 3.26 -14.47
C ALA A 269 -3.54 2.62 -15.69
N ASP A 270 -2.24 2.86 -15.83
CA ASP A 270 -1.40 2.25 -16.88
C ASP A 270 -0.89 0.87 -16.47
N ILE A 271 -0.68 0.66 -15.16
CA ILE A 271 -0.39 -0.65 -14.57
C ILE A 271 -1.23 -0.80 -13.29
N MET A 272 -1.88 -1.95 -13.17
CA MET A 272 -2.67 -2.36 -12.00
C MET A 272 -2.17 -3.71 -11.50
N LEU A 273 -2.09 -3.89 -10.15
CA LEU A 273 -1.70 -5.14 -9.50
C LEU A 273 -2.78 -5.64 -8.54
#